data_9a095c3e529a3b75d5b9fce164ed6c77
#
_entry.id   9a095c3e529a3b75d5b9fce164ed6c77
#
_cell.length_a   1.000
_cell.length_b   1.000
_cell.length_c   1.000
_cell.angle_alpha   90.00
_cell.angle_beta   90.00
_cell.angle_gamma   90.00
#
_symmetry.space_group_name_H-M   'P 1'
#
loop_
_entity.id
_entity.type
_entity.pdbx_description
1 polymer ?
#
loop_
_entity_poly.entity_id
_entity_poly.type
_entity_poly.pdbx_seq_one_letter_code
_entity_poly.pdbx_strand_id
1 'polypeptide(L)'
;MADLKNNGGSFIELTEGTSGHVSVNLQKNNLVESESQMYHGKVERRMYSEKNILDEVCRRLPAVDPGTAVSILNAFGDVICDALGKGYAAKFGKLGMFYVASKGLVSGQDESPELTAKFSPSEYLRNSVKDVKIDHANFENPKATIFSITDVATGKTGLALTADGSVLVEGSGLRVGGEDSGIWFAPLSDVQKCG
;
A
#
# COMPACT_ATOMS: atom_id res chain seq x y z
N MET A 1 -12.40 -4.28 -12.21
CA MET A 1 -12.09 -5.70 -11.88
C MET A 1 -10.72 -5.98 -12.49
N ALA A 2 -9.67 -5.98 -11.69
CA ALA A 2 -8.33 -6.29 -12.16
C ALA A 2 -8.16 -7.81 -12.04
N ASP A 3 -7.88 -8.46 -13.17
CA ASP A 3 -7.61 -9.87 -13.25
C ASP A 3 -6.46 -10.26 -12.32
N LEU A 4 -6.80 -10.94 -11.24
CA LEU A 4 -5.85 -11.74 -10.47
C LEU A 4 -5.42 -12.89 -11.39
N LYS A 5 -4.30 -12.71 -12.09
CA LYS A 5 -3.61 -13.81 -12.77
C LYS A 5 -3.30 -14.86 -11.71
N ASN A 6 -4.10 -15.93 -11.78
CA ASN A 6 -3.96 -17.14 -11.02
C ASN A 6 -2.67 -17.81 -11.51
N ASN A 7 -1.54 -17.47 -10.92
CA ASN A 7 -0.34 -18.25 -11.07
C ASN A 7 -0.62 -19.58 -10.40
N GLY A 8 -0.69 -20.65 -11.21
CA GLY A 8 -0.90 -22.02 -10.80
C GLY A 8 0.02 -22.35 -9.62
N GLY A 9 -0.56 -22.27 -8.42
CA GLY A 9 0.19 -22.19 -7.20
C GLY A 9 0.83 -23.53 -6.86
N SER A 10 2.12 -23.61 -7.00
CA SER A 10 2.87 -24.53 -6.18
C SER A 10 2.67 -24.08 -4.73
N PHE A 11 2.30 -25.02 -3.86
CA PHE A 11 2.21 -24.82 -2.42
C PHE A 11 3.52 -24.23 -1.91
N ILE A 12 3.45 -23.03 -1.29
CA ILE A 12 4.63 -22.38 -0.69
C ILE A 12 4.72 -22.89 0.74
N GLU A 13 5.60 -23.85 0.97
CA GLU A 13 5.90 -24.34 2.31
C GLU A 13 6.63 -23.28 3.11
N LEU A 14 6.13 -23.01 4.33
CA LEU A 14 6.83 -22.15 5.29
C LEU A 14 7.92 -22.94 5.98
N THR A 15 9.15 -22.83 5.47
CA THR A 15 10.33 -23.52 6.03
C THR A 15 10.75 -22.83 7.33
N GLU A 16 10.88 -23.58 8.41
CA GLU A 16 11.39 -23.05 9.67
C GLU A 16 12.85 -22.57 9.52
N GLY A 17 13.15 -21.41 10.09
CA GLY A 17 14.52 -20.88 10.17
C GLY A 17 15.00 -20.05 8.99
N THR A 18 14.20 -19.87 7.94
CA THR A 18 14.53 -18.92 6.85
C THR A 18 13.93 -17.55 7.12
N SER A 19 14.77 -16.51 7.15
CA SER A 19 14.27 -15.13 7.19
C SER A 19 13.62 -14.78 5.87
N GLY A 20 12.43 -14.16 5.96
CA GLY A 20 11.70 -13.66 4.78
C GLY A 20 12.39 -12.46 4.16
N HIS A 21 12.03 -12.18 2.91
CA HIS A 21 12.52 -11.05 2.15
C HIS A 21 11.35 -10.25 1.59
N VAL A 22 11.46 -8.91 1.62
CA VAL A 22 10.44 -7.99 1.09
C VAL A 22 11.08 -6.90 0.26
N SER A 23 10.36 -6.47 -0.78
CA SER A 23 10.71 -5.27 -1.55
C SER A 23 9.97 -4.06 -0.97
N VAL A 24 10.64 -2.92 -0.89
CA VAL A 24 10.07 -1.68 -0.36
C VAL A 24 10.16 -0.60 -1.43
N ASN A 25 9.03 -0.01 -1.78
CA ASN A 25 8.96 1.17 -2.63
C ASN A 25 9.01 2.42 -1.76
N LEU A 26 9.99 3.29 -1.98
CA LEU A 26 10.20 4.51 -1.23
C LEU A 26 9.58 5.69 -1.98
N GLN A 27 8.60 6.34 -1.38
CA GLN A 27 7.95 7.54 -1.90
C GLN A 27 8.42 8.76 -1.11
N LYS A 28 8.79 9.83 -1.80
CA LYS A 28 9.21 11.07 -1.16
C LYS A 28 8.06 11.66 -0.32
N ASN A 29 8.36 12.00 0.93
CA ASN A 29 7.42 12.75 1.78
C ASN A 29 7.51 14.24 1.44
N ASN A 30 6.51 14.75 0.72
CA ASN A 30 6.45 16.16 0.33
C ASN A 30 5.84 17.09 1.42
N LEU A 31 5.40 16.51 2.57
CA LEU A 31 4.77 17.27 3.66
C LEU A 31 5.77 17.83 4.67
N VAL A 32 7.01 17.36 4.63
CA VAL A 32 8.06 17.81 5.56
C VAL A 32 9.10 18.59 4.80
N GLU A 33 9.16 19.89 5.04
CA GLU A 33 10.27 20.74 4.63
C GLU A 33 11.41 20.54 5.63
N SER A 34 12.29 19.58 5.36
CA SER A 34 13.52 19.39 6.13
C SER A 34 14.72 19.35 5.19
N GLU A 35 15.87 19.77 5.68
CA GLU A 35 17.15 19.73 4.94
C GLU A 35 17.52 18.31 4.50
N SER A 36 16.99 17.28 5.17
CA SER A 36 17.10 15.87 4.78
C SER A 36 15.80 15.39 4.14
N GLN A 37 15.90 14.83 2.93
CA GLN A 37 14.77 14.25 2.23
C GLN A 37 14.24 13.03 3.01
N MET A 38 12.97 13.08 3.42
CA MET A 38 12.28 11.97 4.08
C MET A 38 11.46 11.17 3.08
N TYR A 39 11.42 9.84 3.27
CA TYR A 39 10.70 8.92 2.40
C TYR A 39 9.73 8.08 3.22
N HIS A 40 8.57 7.78 2.64
CA HIS A 40 7.65 6.75 3.13
C HIS A 40 7.94 5.44 2.43
N GLY A 41 8.18 4.39 3.21
CA GLY A 41 8.34 3.03 2.68
C GLY A 41 6.99 2.34 2.54
N LYS A 42 6.68 1.85 1.32
CA LYS A 42 5.54 0.98 1.07
C LYS A 42 6.04 -0.41 0.72
N VAL A 43 5.76 -1.37 1.60
CA VAL A 43 6.14 -2.77 1.38
C VAL A 43 5.28 -3.37 0.26
N GLU A 44 5.92 -4.02 -0.70
CA GLU A 44 5.25 -4.84 -1.69
C GLU A 44 4.72 -6.11 -1.04
N ARG A 45 3.40 -6.29 -1.05
CA ARG A 45 2.74 -7.39 -0.35
C ARG A 45 2.63 -8.61 -1.24
N ARG A 46 3.23 -9.70 -0.81
CA ARG A 46 2.94 -11.03 -1.36
C ARG A 46 1.80 -11.64 -0.56
N MET A 47 0.78 -12.17 -1.26
CA MET A 47 -0.39 -12.75 -0.61
C MET A 47 -0.14 -14.22 -0.31
N TYR A 48 -0.18 -14.59 0.97
CA TYR A 48 -0.30 -15.97 1.41
C TYR A 48 -1.79 -16.24 1.61
N SER A 49 -2.40 -16.99 0.68
CA SER A 49 -3.86 -17.14 0.61
C SER A 49 -4.41 -17.94 1.79
N GLU A 50 -5.73 -17.80 2.03
CA GLU A 50 -6.43 -18.61 3.03
C GLU A 50 -6.24 -20.11 2.80
N LYS A 51 -6.29 -20.53 1.53
CA LYS A 51 -6.02 -21.93 1.16
C LYS A 51 -4.63 -22.36 1.60
N ASN A 52 -3.59 -21.53 1.37
CA ASN A 52 -2.23 -21.85 1.81
C ASN A 52 -2.12 -21.96 3.34
N ILE A 53 -2.86 -21.08 4.07
CA ILE A 53 -2.92 -21.15 5.53
C ILE A 53 -3.53 -22.47 5.99
N LEU A 54 -4.65 -22.88 5.39
CA LEU A 54 -5.33 -24.12 5.72
C LEU A 54 -4.47 -25.35 5.40
N ASP A 55 -3.86 -25.39 4.23
CA ASP A 55 -2.96 -26.47 3.82
C ASP A 55 -1.78 -26.61 4.81
N GLU A 56 -1.21 -25.50 5.25
CA GLU A 56 -0.12 -25.49 6.24
C GLU A 56 -0.61 -25.91 7.64
N VAL A 57 -1.82 -25.52 8.05
CA VAL A 57 -2.43 -25.97 9.31
C VAL A 57 -2.62 -27.50 9.28
N CYS A 58 -3.19 -28.07 8.21
CA CYS A 58 -3.37 -29.50 8.06
C CYS A 58 -2.02 -30.25 8.03
N ARG A 59 -0.99 -29.69 7.40
CA ARG A 59 0.35 -30.25 7.40
C ARG A 59 0.95 -30.32 8.82
N ARG A 60 0.75 -29.29 9.65
CA ARG A 60 1.24 -29.25 11.05
C ARG A 60 0.39 -30.09 11.99
N LEU A 61 -0.87 -30.30 11.65
CA LEU A 61 -1.84 -31.05 12.44
C LEU A 61 -2.47 -32.14 11.60
N PRO A 62 -1.77 -33.26 11.29
CA PRO A 62 -2.27 -34.29 10.38
C PRO A 62 -3.57 -34.97 10.84
N ALA A 63 -3.93 -34.85 12.12
CA ALA A 63 -5.19 -35.37 12.66
C ALA A 63 -6.42 -34.50 12.33
N VAL A 64 -6.21 -33.29 11.77
CA VAL A 64 -7.28 -32.36 11.41
C VAL A 64 -7.49 -32.45 9.90
N ASP A 65 -8.71 -32.84 9.48
CA ASP A 65 -9.07 -32.82 8.07
C ASP A 65 -9.35 -31.38 7.60
N PRO A 66 -9.19 -31.09 6.28
CA PRO A 66 -9.37 -29.76 5.73
C PRO A 66 -10.75 -29.14 6.00
N GLY A 67 -11.83 -29.94 6.00
CA GLY A 67 -13.19 -29.46 6.26
C GLY A 67 -13.34 -28.98 7.70
N THR A 68 -12.79 -29.71 8.64
CA THR A 68 -12.75 -29.34 10.06
C THR A 68 -11.89 -28.09 10.26
N ALA A 69 -10.74 -27.97 9.59
CA ALA A 69 -9.89 -26.78 9.68
C ALA A 69 -10.63 -25.51 9.20
N VAL A 70 -11.33 -25.58 8.07
CA VAL A 70 -12.16 -24.48 7.54
C VAL A 70 -13.25 -24.10 8.53
N SER A 71 -13.96 -25.10 9.09
CA SER A 71 -15.05 -24.87 10.03
C SER A 71 -14.56 -24.17 11.30
N ILE A 72 -13.40 -24.58 11.83
CA ILE A 72 -12.78 -23.93 13.00
C ILE A 72 -12.41 -22.49 12.69
N LEU A 73 -11.82 -22.21 11.51
CA LEU A 73 -11.39 -20.87 11.12
C LEU A 73 -12.60 -19.93 10.97
N ASN A 74 -13.68 -20.40 10.34
CA ASN A 74 -14.91 -19.63 10.20
C ASN A 74 -15.56 -19.34 11.57
N ALA A 75 -15.74 -20.36 12.39
CA ALA A 75 -16.29 -20.18 13.73
C ALA A 75 -15.47 -19.22 14.60
N PHE A 76 -14.15 -19.24 14.43
CA PHE A 76 -13.25 -18.30 15.10
C PHE A 76 -13.51 -16.86 14.65
N GLY A 77 -13.65 -16.63 13.33
CA GLY A 77 -13.98 -15.33 12.77
C GLY A 77 -15.32 -14.80 13.30
N ASP A 78 -16.35 -15.66 13.29
CA ASP A 78 -17.69 -15.33 13.77
C ASP A 78 -17.68 -14.91 15.24
N VAL A 79 -16.98 -15.66 16.09
CA VAL A 79 -16.88 -15.34 17.54
C VAL A 79 -16.18 -13.99 17.76
N ILE A 80 -15.14 -13.67 17.00
CA ILE A 80 -14.49 -12.35 17.09
C ILE A 80 -15.46 -11.25 16.67
N CYS A 81 -16.16 -11.42 15.54
CA CYS A 81 -17.14 -10.44 15.06
C CYS A 81 -18.26 -10.21 16.08
N ASP A 82 -18.79 -11.27 16.66
CA ASP A 82 -19.82 -11.20 17.71
C ASP A 82 -19.32 -10.47 18.96
N ALA A 83 -18.10 -10.74 19.39
CA ALA A 83 -17.50 -10.06 20.53
C ALA A 83 -17.35 -8.55 20.27
N LEU A 84 -16.83 -8.18 19.12
CA LEU A 84 -16.68 -6.77 18.72
C LEU A 84 -18.05 -6.08 18.59
N GLY A 85 -19.05 -6.75 18.00
CA GLY A 85 -20.40 -6.23 17.86
C GLY A 85 -21.09 -5.98 19.21
N LYS A 86 -20.64 -6.65 20.27
CA LYS A 86 -21.08 -6.43 21.67
C LYS A 86 -20.19 -5.43 22.43
N GLY A 87 -19.22 -4.81 21.76
CA GLY A 87 -18.30 -3.83 22.37
C GLY A 87 -17.13 -4.44 23.16
N TYR A 88 -16.93 -5.76 23.11
CA TYR A 88 -15.80 -6.40 23.77
C TYR A 88 -14.54 -6.34 22.89
N ALA A 89 -13.37 -6.26 23.54
CA ALA A 89 -12.11 -6.53 22.88
C ALA A 89 -11.83 -8.05 22.89
N ALA A 90 -11.41 -8.59 21.75
CA ALA A 90 -11.10 -10.01 21.59
C ALA A 90 -9.58 -10.21 21.51
N LYS A 91 -8.99 -10.78 22.56
CA LYS A 91 -7.54 -11.12 22.57
C LYS A 91 -7.33 -12.51 22.01
N PHE A 92 -6.48 -12.62 21.01
CA PHE A 92 -6.15 -13.88 20.39
C PHE A 92 -4.66 -14.21 20.52
N GLY A 93 -4.33 -14.93 21.54
CA GLY A 93 -3.06 -15.59 21.83
C GLY A 93 -1.82 -14.86 21.30
N LYS A 94 -1.10 -15.52 20.41
CA LYS A 94 0.14 -15.00 19.79
C LYS A 94 -0.09 -13.90 18.78
N LEU A 95 -1.31 -13.72 18.23
CA LEU A 95 -1.56 -12.72 17.19
C LEU A 95 -1.70 -11.31 17.74
N GLY A 96 -2.56 -11.11 18.73
CA GLY A 96 -2.82 -9.78 19.28
C GLY A 96 -4.24 -9.59 19.77
N MET A 97 -4.78 -8.39 19.61
CA MET A 97 -6.09 -8.01 20.11
C MET A 97 -6.86 -7.23 19.04
N PHE A 98 -8.10 -7.66 18.81
CA PHE A 98 -9.09 -6.92 18.05
C PHE A 98 -9.92 -6.08 19.01
N TYR A 99 -10.25 -4.85 18.65
CA TYR A 99 -11.03 -3.96 19.50
C TYR A 99 -11.77 -2.90 18.69
N VAL A 100 -12.80 -2.33 19.27
CA VAL A 100 -13.54 -1.21 18.70
C VAL A 100 -12.88 0.10 19.10
N ALA A 101 -12.71 1.02 18.14
CA ALA A 101 -12.17 2.34 18.38
C ALA A 101 -13.02 3.40 17.69
N SER A 102 -12.97 4.64 18.14
CA SER A 102 -13.55 5.78 17.47
C SER A 102 -12.73 6.15 16.23
N LYS A 103 -13.42 6.62 15.18
CA LYS A 103 -12.82 7.13 13.96
C LYS A 103 -13.22 8.60 13.77
N GLY A 104 -12.24 9.45 13.50
CA GLY A 104 -12.45 10.87 13.27
C GLY A 104 -12.52 11.71 14.54
N LEU A 105 -12.76 13.01 14.33
CA LEU A 105 -12.96 14.01 15.37
C LEU A 105 -14.47 14.25 15.52
N VAL A 106 -14.92 14.48 16.74
CA VAL A 106 -16.32 14.81 17.08
C VAL A 106 -16.36 16.30 17.35
N SER A 107 -17.24 17.04 16.69
CA SER A 107 -17.30 18.51 16.77
C SER A 107 -18.21 19.03 17.89
N GLY A 108 -18.88 18.16 18.64
CA GLY A 108 -19.78 18.54 19.74
C GLY A 108 -20.08 17.41 20.69
N GLN A 109 -20.73 17.73 21.81
CA GLN A 109 -21.11 16.74 22.83
C GLN A 109 -22.28 15.84 22.39
N ASP A 110 -23.05 16.28 21.40
CA ASP A 110 -24.26 15.58 20.92
C ASP A 110 -24.00 14.67 19.71
N GLU A 111 -22.79 14.67 19.17
CA GLU A 111 -22.41 13.82 18.03
C GLU A 111 -21.73 12.54 18.52
N SER A 112 -22.25 11.40 18.08
CA SER A 112 -21.61 10.10 18.34
C SER A 112 -20.50 9.86 17.33
N PRO A 113 -19.27 9.49 17.77
CA PRO A 113 -18.19 9.17 16.86
C PRO A 113 -18.49 7.91 16.02
N GLU A 114 -18.05 7.89 14.79
CA GLU A 114 -18.05 6.68 13.98
C GLU A 114 -17.15 5.62 14.63
N LEU A 115 -17.62 4.39 14.69
CA LEU A 115 -16.85 3.28 15.26
C LEU A 115 -16.16 2.48 14.13
N THR A 116 -14.98 1.98 14.43
CA THR A 116 -14.22 1.13 13.53
C THR A 116 -13.53 0.00 14.29
N ALA A 117 -13.38 -1.16 13.65
CA ALA A 117 -12.58 -2.25 14.19
C ALA A 117 -11.09 -1.97 13.97
N LYS A 118 -10.28 -2.17 14.99
CA LYS A 118 -8.83 -2.08 14.96
C LYS A 118 -8.18 -3.36 15.46
N PHE A 119 -6.95 -3.57 15.03
CA PHE A 119 -6.11 -4.68 15.48
C PHE A 119 -4.80 -4.14 16.07
N SER A 120 -4.45 -4.63 17.26
CA SER A 120 -3.17 -4.37 17.92
C SER A 120 -2.35 -5.65 17.95
N PRO A 121 -1.23 -5.73 17.21
CA PRO A 121 -0.40 -6.93 17.18
C PRO A 121 0.27 -7.19 18.53
N SER A 122 0.40 -8.47 18.89
CA SER A 122 1.14 -8.89 20.07
C SER A 122 2.64 -8.62 19.93
N GLU A 123 3.36 -8.70 21.02
CA GLU A 123 4.83 -8.64 21.00
C GLU A 123 5.42 -9.80 20.18
N TYR A 124 4.84 -10.99 20.29
CA TYR A 124 5.24 -12.15 19.50
C TYR A 124 5.13 -11.88 18.00
N LEU A 125 3.99 -11.33 17.55
CA LEU A 125 3.79 -11.02 16.15
C LEU A 125 4.72 -9.89 15.67
N ARG A 126 4.96 -8.87 16.50
CA ARG A 126 5.94 -7.81 16.16
C ARG A 126 7.36 -8.35 16.04
N ASN A 127 7.73 -9.27 16.91
CA ASN A 127 9.07 -9.88 16.87
C ASN A 127 9.26 -10.77 15.64
N SER A 128 8.22 -11.45 15.16
CA SER A 128 8.32 -12.34 14.00
C SER A 128 8.69 -11.64 12.69
N VAL A 129 8.52 -10.32 12.61
CA VAL A 129 8.88 -9.54 11.41
C VAL A 129 10.23 -8.82 11.52
N LYS A 130 10.90 -8.86 12.66
CA LYS A 130 12.17 -8.13 12.89
C LYS A 130 13.32 -8.63 12.01
N ASP A 131 13.31 -9.91 11.72
CA ASP A 131 14.38 -10.57 10.95
C ASP A 131 14.09 -10.60 9.45
N VAL A 132 12.97 -9.99 9.02
CA VAL A 132 12.66 -9.88 7.60
C VAL A 132 13.60 -8.89 6.95
N LYS A 133 14.29 -9.34 5.88
CA LYS A 133 15.26 -8.53 5.14
C LYS A 133 14.57 -7.75 4.02
N ILE A 134 15.10 -6.56 3.74
CA ILE A 134 14.68 -5.75 2.60
C ILE A 134 15.65 -6.06 1.45
N ASP A 135 15.14 -6.69 0.37
CA ASP A 135 15.97 -7.03 -0.79
C ASP A 135 16.23 -5.82 -1.69
N HIS A 136 15.18 -5.02 -1.93
CA HIS A 136 15.24 -3.87 -2.83
C HIS A 136 14.49 -2.71 -2.22
N ALA A 137 15.14 -1.55 -2.15
CA ALA A 137 14.49 -0.28 -1.90
C ALA A 137 14.41 0.46 -3.23
N ASN A 138 13.26 0.42 -3.88
CA ASN A 138 13.01 1.16 -5.11
C ASN A 138 12.58 2.57 -4.75
N PHE A 139 13.32 3.57 -5.24
CA PHE A 139 12.88 4.95 -5.15
C PHE A 139 11.89 5.22 -6.27
N GLU A 140 10.61 5.37 -5.93
CA GLU A 140 9.63 5.92 -6.86
C GLU A 140 9.90 7.41 -6.99
N ASN A 141 10.64 7.80 -8.02
CA ASN A 141 10.56 9.16 -8.52
C ASN A 141 9.19 9.28 -9.19
N PRO A 142 8.27 10.10 -8.68
CA PRO A 142 7.06 10.40 -9.42
C PRO A 142 7.50 11.03 -10.75
N LYS A 143 7.44 10.26 -11.83
CA LYS A 143 7.68 10.79 -13.16
C LYS A 143 6.63 11.87 -13.40
N ALA A 144 7.08 13.07 -13.70
CA ALA A 144 6.18 14.12 -14.14
C ALA A 144 5.42 13.63 -15.38
N THR A 145 4.10 13.68 -15.31
CA THR A 145 3.24 13.27 -16.42
C THR A 145 2.41 14.45 -16.85
N ILE A 146 2.52 14.85 -18.12
CA ILE A 146 1.71 15.91 -18.71
C ILE A 146 0.45 15.26 -19.30
N PHE A 147 -0.72 15.74 -18.89
CA PHE A 147 -2.00 15.26 -19.40
C PHE A 147 -2.51 16.12 -20.56
N SER A 148 -2.34 17.43 -20.45
CA SER A 148 -2.77 18.37 -21.48
C SER A 148 -1.85 19.60 -21.55
N ILE A 149 -1.77 20.16 -22.74
CA ILE A 149 -1.13 21.44 -23.00
C ILE A 149 -2.13 22.31 -23.76
N THR A 150 -2.50 23.45 -23.19
CA THR A 150 -3.47 24.39 -23.77
C THR A 150 -2.78 25.72 -24.06
N ASP A 151 -2.84 26.16 -25.30
CA ASP A 151 -2.43 27.49 -25.71
C ASP A 151 -3.44 28.53 -25.19
N VAL A 152 -3.00 29.41 -24.29
CA VAL A 152 -3.89 30.40 -23.65
C VAL A 152 -4.36 31.45 -24.64
N ALA A 153 -3.55 31.79 -25.66
CA ALA A 153 -3.90 32.78 -26.66
C ALA A 153 -5.02 32.32 -27.59
N THR A 154 -5.06 31.05 -27.95
CA THR A 154 -6.05 30.48 -28.87
C THR A 154 -7.11 29.63 -28.16
N GLY A 155 -6.94 29.28 -26.90
CA GLY A 155 -7.81 28.38 -26.15
C GLY A 155 -7.77 26.92 -26.65
N LYS A 156 -6.86 26.57 -27.55
CA LYS A 156 -6.78 25.21 -28.13
C LYS A 156 -5.85 24.32 -27.33
N THR A 157 -6.32 23.10 -27.07
CA THR A 157 -5.53 22.04 -26.48
C THR A 157 -4.92 21.19 -27.60
N GLY A 158 -3.60 20.94 -27.56
CA GLY A 158 -2.94 20.13 -28.54
C GLY A 158 -1.46 20.53 -28.78
N LEU A 159 -0.95 20.24 -29.98
CA LEU A 159 0.46 20.34 -30.31
C LEU A 159 0.86 21.69 -30.98
N ALA A 160 -0.09 22.57 -31.27
CA ALA A 160 0.20 23.88 -31.87
C ALA A 160 0.17 24.96 -30.80
N LEU A 161 1.29 25.62 -30.56
CA LEU A 161 1.43 26.70 -29.57
C LEU A 161 1.79 28.00 -30.27
N THR A 162 1.25 29.10 -29.76
CA THR A 162 1.58 30.44 -30.23
C THR A 162 2.98 30.84 -29.76
N ALA A 163 3.86 31.27 -30.67
CA ALA A 163 5.18 31.76 -30.30
C ALA A 163 5.05 32.95 -29.32
N ASP A 164 5.87 32.94 -28.29
CA ASP A 164 5.89 33.92 -27.20
C ASP A 164 4.56 34.02 -26.42
N GLY A 165 3.67 33.04 -26.60
CA GLY A 165 2.38 32.94 -25.89
C GLY A 165 2.48 32.23 -24.57
N SER A 166 1.47 32.43 -23.70
CA SER A 166 1.34 31.68 -22.44
C SER A 166 0.72 30.31 -22.69
N VAL A 167 1.21 29.29 -21.97
CA VAL A 167 0.77 27.91 -22.09
C VAL A 167 0.31 27.42 -20.72
N LEU A 168 -0.88 26.81 -20.67
CA LEU A 168 -1.36 26.09 -19.50
C LEU A 168 -0.99 24.61 -19.66
N VAL A 169 -0.23 24.09 -18.72
CA VAL A 169 0.15 22.66 -18.67
C VAL A 169 -0.51 22.00 -17.48
N GLU A 170 -1.29 20.97 -17.75
CA GLU A 170 -1.94 20.15 -16.72
C GLU A 170 -1.29 18.77 -16.65
N GLY A 171 -1.04 18.28 -15.43
CA GLY A 171 -0.40 17.01 -15.25
C GLY A 171 -0.27 16.60 -13.77
N SER A 172 0.36 15.49 -13.53
CA SER A 172 0.71 15.05 -12.18
C SER A 172 2.22 15.08 -11.95
N GLY A 173 2.64 15.38 -10.72
CA GLY A 173 4.04 15.47 -10.37
C GLY A 173 4.79 16.65 -11.02
N LEU A 174 4.06 17.59 -11.61
CA LEU A 174 4.63 18.81 -12.19
C LEU A 174 5.03 19.75 -11.05
N ARG A 175 6.32 19.72 -10.68
CA ARG A 175 6.89 20.67 -9.74
C ARG A 175 7.88 21.55 -10.52
N VAL A 176 7.56 22.83 -10.61
CA VAL A 176 8.44 23.84 -11.16
C VAL A 176 9.04 24.60 -9.98
N GLY A 177 10.31 24.36 -9.70
CA GLY A 177 11.03 25.06 -8.61
C GLY A 177 12.46 24.55 -8.49
N GLY A 178 13.42 25.47 -8.56
CA GLY A 178 14.87 25.23 -8.60
C GLY A 178 15.50 25.78 -9.87
N GLU A 179 16.82 26.00 -9.84
CA GLU A 179 17.54 26.68 -10.93
C GLU A 179 17.46 25.95 -12.30
N ASP A 180 17.27 24.61 -12.29
CA ASP A 180 17.18 23.80 -13.52
C ASP A 180 15.80 23.13 -13.69
N SER A 181 14.75 23.69 -13.12
CA SER A 181 13.39 23.13 -13.19
C SER A 181 12.57 23.84 -14.27
N GLY A 182 11.90 23.09 -15.15
CA GLY A 182 11.07 23.66 -16.20
C GLY A 182 10.48 22.60 -17.13
N ILE A 183 9.75 23.10 -18.12
CA ILE A 183 9.28 22.32 -19.25
C ILE A 183 10.09 22.76 -20.46
N TRP A 184 10.75 21.84 -21.09
CA TRP A 184 11.63 22.11 -22.21
C TRP A 184 11.05 21.54 -23.50
N PHE A 185 11.03 22.34 -24.55
CA PHE A 185 10.64 21.91 -25.89
C PHE A 185 11.92 21.65 -26.68
N ALA A 186 12.13 20.40 -27.07
CA ALA A 186 13.30 20.00 -27.88
C ALA A 186 12.86 19.54 -29.27
N PRO A 187 13.64 19.80 -30.33
CA PRO A 187 13.41 19.20 -31.62
C PRO A 187 13.40 17.67 -31.55
N LEU A 188 12.53 17.03 -32.34
CA LEU A 188 12.36 15.57 -32.29
C LEU A 188 13.67 14.78 -32.54
N SER A 189 14.65 15.39 -33.25
CA SER A 189 16.00 14.85 -33.50
C SER A 189 16.86 14.72 -32.22
N ASP A 190 16.53 15.45 -31.15
CA ASP A 190 17.38 15.52 -29.96
C ASP A 190 16.82 14.70 -28.79
N VAL A 191 15.60 14.13 -28.92
CA VAL A 191 14.92 13.35 -27.86
C VAL A 191 15.65 12.04 -27.54
N GLN A 192 16.51 11.54 -28.43
CA GLN A 192 17.29 10.30 -28.19
C GLN A 192 18.50 10.48 -27.26
N LYS A 193 18.82 11.70 -26.82
CA LYS A 193 19.99 11.98 -25.98
C LYS A 193 19.68 12.15 -24.48
N CYS A 194 18.40 12.13 -24.10
CA CYS A 194 17.93 12.35 -22.72
C CYS A 194 17.30 11.07 -22.14
N GLY A 195 17.93 9.91 -22.30
CA GLY A 195 17.52 8.63 -21.73
C GLY A 195 18.43 8.21 -20.58
#